data_91fefc31b7b2d044da9a2017a53a91d9
#
_entry.id   91fefc31b7b2d044da9a2017a53a91d9
#
_cell.length_a   1.000
_cell.length_b   1.000
_cell.length_c   1.000
_cell.angle_alpha   90.00
_cell.angle_beta   90.00
_cell.angle_gamma   90.00
#
_symmetry.space_group_name_H-M   'P 1'
#
loop_
_entity.id
_entity.type
_entity.pdbx_description
1 polymer ?
#
loop_
_entity_poly.entity_id
_entity_poly.type
_entity_poly.pdbx_seq_one_letter_code
_entity_poly.pdbx_strand_id
1 'polypeptide(L)'
;MWEVLEHRTVARRLARLPSEVLKRYEKWKDIVQVSGPESLRLVKGLHDEALRGEWKGHRSSRLGLQYRVIYRIEAEQVVVLVLEITSHDYRRK
;
A
#
# COMPACT_ATOMS: atom_id res chain seq x y z
N MET A 1 2.40 -4.69 17.48
CA MET A 1 2.09 -5.09 16.09
C MET A 1 1.43 -3.93 15.38
N TRP A 2 1.78 -3.74 14.12
CA TRP A 2 1.19 -2.67 13.34
C TRP A 2 -0.23 -3.03 12.90
N GLU A 3 -1.09 -2.02 12.85
CA GLU A 3 -2.46 -2.19 12.38
C GLU A 3 -2.59 -1.57 10.99
N VAL A 4 -3.30 -2.25 10.08
CA VAL A 4 -3.59 -1.73 8.75
C VAL A 4 -5.04 -1.31 8.72
N LEU A 5 -5.27 -0.02 8.51
CA LEU A 5 -6.61 0.52 8.36
C LEU A 5 -6.83 0.87 6.90
N GLU A 6 -8.05 0.68 6.42
CA GLU A 6 -8.38 0.93 5.02
C GLU A 6 -9.43 2.02 4.91
N HIS A 7 -9.17 2.99 4.03
CA HIS A 7 -10.20 3.95 3.68
C HIS A 7 -11.36 3.18 3.06
N ARG A 8 -12.60 3.64 3.30
CA ARG A 8 -13.78 2.91 2.83
C ARG A 8 -13.82 2.70 1.31
N THR A 9 -13.20 3.59 0.54
CA THR A 9 -13.12 3.41 -0.91
C THR A 9 -12.27 2.21 -1.28
N VAL A 10 -11.30 1.87 -0.43
CA VAL A 10 -10.46 0.70 -0.64
C VAL A 10 -11.27 -0.58 -0.51
N ALA A 11 -12.12 -0.65 0.52
CA ALA A 11 -12.96 -1.84 0.73
C ALA A 11 -13.81 -2.16 -0.50
N ARG A 12 -14.39 -1.11 -1.12
CA ARG A 12 -15.16 -1.30 -2.35
C ARG A 12 -14.29 -1.79 -3.49
N ARG A 13 -13.09 -1.24 -3.60
CA ARG A 13 -12.15 -1.59 -4.66
C ARG A 13 -11.70 -3.04 -4.57
N LEU A 14 -11.52 -3.54 -3.35
CA LEU A 14 -11.05 -4.91 -3.15
C LEU A 14 -11.96 -5.94 -3.83
N ALA A 15 -13.25 -5.70 -3.82
CA ALA A 15 -14.22 -6.62 -4.43
C ALA A 15 -14.06 -6.71 -5.95
N ARG A 16 -13.39 -5.74 -6.56
CA ARG A 16 -13.23 -5.67 -8.02
C ARG A 16 -11.82 -5.97 -8.50
N LEU A 17 -10.89 -6.24 -7.58
CA LEU A 17 -9.52 -6.51 -7.97
C LEU A 17 -9.38 -7.91 -8.56
N PRO A 18 -8.49 -8.07 -9.56
CA PRO A 18 -8.14 -9.42 -10.00
C PRO A 18 -7.65 -10.23 -8.81
N SER A 19 -7.94 -11.53 -8.81
CA SER A 19 -7.60 -12.38 -7.67
C SER A 19 -6.11 -12.37 -7.35
N GLU A 20 -5.26 -12.27 -8.37
CA GLU A 20 -3.82 -12.23 -8.19
C GLU A 20 -3.39 -10.97 -7.43
N VAL A 21 -4.00 -9.83 -7.76
CA VAL A 21 -3.71 -8.57 -7.10
C VAL A 21 -4.19 -8.62 -5.65
N LEU A 22 -5.37 -9.19 -5.43
CA LEU A 22 -5.90 -9.33 -4.08
C LEU A 22 -4.97 -10.17 -3.20
N LYS A 23 -4.45 -11.28 -3.74
CA LYS A 23 -3.50 -12.11 -3.00
C LYS A 23 -2.24 -11.35 -2.63
N ARG A 24 -1.73 -10.53 -3.56
CA ARG A 24 -0.55 -9.72 -3.30
C ARG A 24 -0.81 -8.68 -2.24
N TYR A 25 -2.00 -8.10 -2.24
CA TYR A 25 -2.39 -7.13 -1.24
C TYR A 25 -2.50 -7.78 0.15
N GLU A 26 -3.08 -8.98 0.23
CA GLU A 26 -3.18 -9.66 1.51
C GLU A 26 -1.79 -9.96 2.07
N LYS A 27 -0.87 -10.38 1.22
CA LYS A 27 0.50 -10.62 1.64
C LYS A 27 1.18 -9.33 2.08
N TRP A 28 0.92 -8.24 1.37
CA TRP A 28 1.44 -6.93 1.73
C TRP A 28 0.99 -6.53 3.13
N LYS A 29 -0.29 -6.74 3.45
CA LYS A 29 -0.81 -6.44 4.78
C LYS A 29 -0.13 -7.30 5.84
N ASP A 30 0.07 -8.57 5.55
CA ASP A 30 0.75 -9.46 6.50
C ASP A 30 2.15 -8.96 6.81
N ILE A 31 2.89 -8.53 5.81
CA ILE A 31 4.24 -8.00 6.01
C ILE A 31 4.19 -6.77 6.92
N VAL A 32 3.28 -5.86 6.66
CA VAL A 32 3.15 -4.64 7.46
C VAL A 32 2.79 -4.98 8.90
N GLN A 33 1.81 -5.87 9.09
CA GLN A 33 1.33 -6.20 10.43
C GLN A 33 2.41 -6.88 11.27
N VAL A 34 3.17 -7.77 10.68
CA VAL A 34 4.16 -8.56 11.42
C VAL A 34 5.48 -7.81 11.56
N SER A 35 5.94 -7.17 10.50
CA SER A 35 7.30 -6.62 10.43
C SER A 35 7.35 -5.10 10.36
N GLY A 36 6.22 -4.45 10.22
CA GLY A 36 6.15 -2.99 10.12
C GLY A 36 6.33 -2.49 8.69
N PRO A 37 5.90 -1.23 8.43
CA PRO A 37 5.94 -0.69 7.06
C PRO A 37 7.33 -0.49 6.50
N GLU A 38 8.34 -0.31 7.36
CA GLU A 38 9.70 -0.11 6.85
C GLU A 38 10.25 -1.37 6.18
N SER A 39 9.74 -2.54 6.56
CA SER A 39 10.18 -3.79 5.95
C SER A 39 9.75 -3.90 4.49
N LEU A 40 8.74 -3.13 4.07
CA LEU A 40 8.30 -3.14 2.68
C LEU A 40 9.41 -2.71 1.72
N ARG A 41 10.31 -1.86 2.19
CA ARG A 41 11.43 -1.37 1.38
C ARG A 41 12.45 -2.46 1.09
N LEU A 42 12.45 -3.53 1.88
CA LEU A 42 13.37 -4.64 1.73
C LEU A 42 12.87 -5.70 0.75
N VAL A 43 11.59 -5.64 0.38
CA VAL A 43 11.02 -6.61 -0.54
C VAL A 43 11.13 -6.04 -1.95
N LYS A 44 12.04 -6.59 -2.72
CA LYS A 44 12.42 -6.06 -4.02
C LYS A 44 11.24 -5.85 -4.97
N GLY A 45 10.37 -6.84 -5.07
CA GLY A 45 9.25 -6.79 -6.02
C GLY A 45 8.20 -5.76 -5.70
N LEU A 46 8.19 -5.22 -4.48
CA LEU A 46 7.20 -4.23 -4.09
C LEU A 46 7.54 -2.82 -4.56
N HIS A 47 8.81 -2.55 -4.86
CA HIS A 47 9.25 -1.22 -5.30
C HIS A 47 8.63 -0.11 -4.46
N ASP A 48 8.71 -0.27 -3.13
CA ASP A 48 8.15 0.71 -2.21
C ASP A 48 8.90 2.03 -2.30
N GLU A 49 8.17 3.13 -2.44
CA GLU A 49 8.80 4.44 -2.61
C GLU A 49 7.93 5.55 -2.06
N ALA A 50 8.59 6.64 -1.67
CA ALA A 50 7.90 7.85 -1.24
C ALA A 50 7.35 8.58 -2.46
N LEU A 51 6.16 9.13 -2.32
CA LEU A 51 5.51 9.87 -3.39
C LEU A 51 5.81 11.35 -3.27
N ARG A 52 5.59 12.08 -4.36
CA ARG A 52 5.87 13.51 -4.45
C ARG A 52 4.60 14.27 -4.82
N GLY A 53 4.70 15.60 -4.85
CA GLY A 53 3.60 16.45 -5.26
C GLY A 53 2.43 16.38 -4.31
N GLU A 54 1.26 16.20 -4.86
CA GLU A 54 0.03 16.12 -4.08
C GLU A 54 0.03 14.98 -3.09
N TRP A 55 0.82 13.95 -3.34
CA TRP A 55 0.91 12.78 -2.49
C TRP A 55 2.09 12.82 -1.54
N LYS A 56 2.69 13.98 -1.35
CA LYS A 56 3.81 14.10 -0.40
C LYS A 56 3.37 13.61 0.97
N GLY A 57 4.23 12.86 1.63
CA GLY A 57 3.89 12.25 2.92
C GLY A 57 3.28 10.87 2.80
N HIS A 58 3.02 10.43 1.59
CA HIS A 58 2.50 9.11 1.30
C HIS A 58 3.55 8.26 0.60
N ARG A 59 3.32 6.96 0.58
CA ARG A 59 4.20 6.02 -0.10
C ARG A 59 3.36 5.09 -0.96
N SER A 60 3.99 4.42 -1.90
CA SER A 60 3.31 3.39 -2.67
C SER A 60 4.15 2.13 -2.74
N SER A 61 3.47 0.99 -2.79
CA SER A 61 4.09 -0.30 -3.09
C SER A 61 3.40 -0.88 -4.33
N ARG A 62 4.16 -1.64 -5.11
CA ARG A 62 3.62 -2.28 -6.30
C ARG A 62 2.95 -3.61 -5.94
N LEU A 63 1.78 -3.85 -6.51
CA LEU A 63 1.05 -5.11 -6.33
C LEU A 63 0.99 -5.86 -7.67
N GLY A 64 2.15 -6.13 -8.26
CA GLY A 64 2.25 -6.69 -9.59
C GLY A 64 2.62 -5.61 -10.58
N LEU A 65 2.33 -5.84 -11.87
CA LEU A 65 2.82 -4.95 -12.92
C LEU A 65 2.05 -3.64 -13.02
N GLN A 66 0.76 -3.66 -12.73
CA GLN A 66 -0.11 -2.52 -13.02
C GLN A 66 -0.72 -1.85 -11.79
N TYR A 67 -0.76 -2.54 -10.67
CA TYR A 67 -1.46 -2.01 -9.50
C TYR A 67 -0.49 -1.52 -8.44
N ARG A 68 -0.93 -0.49 -7.71
CA ARG A 68 -0.18 0.07 -6.58
C ARG A 68 -1.10 0.28 -5.40
N VAL A 69 -0.56 0.08 -4.21
CA VAL A 69 -1.24 0.47 -2.97
C VAL A 69 -0.60 1.76 -2.48
N ILE A 70 -1.44 2.76 -2.21
CA ILE A 70 -0.98 4.04 -1.68
C ILE A 70 -1.37 4.11 -0.22
N TYR A 71 -0.41 4.43 0.63
CA TYR A 71 -0.61 4.38 2.06
C TYR A 71 0.16 5.49 2.76
N ARG A 72 -0.22 5.72 4.01
CA ARG A 72 0.44 6.68 4.90
C ARG A 72 0.75 5.99 6.21
N ILE A 73 1.90 6.33 6.79
CA ILE A 73 2.33 5.78 8.06
C ILE A 73 1.98 6.76 9.18
N GLU A 74 1.21 6.30 10.15
CA GLU A 74 0.91 7.06 11.37
C GLU A 74 1.72 6.43 12.49
N ALA A 75 2.99 6.84 12.58
CA ALA A 75 3.96 6.17 13.42
C ALA A 75 3.59 6.19 14.90
N GLU A 76 3.07 7.30 15.39
CA GLU A 76 2.72 7.41 16.81
C GLU A 76 1.59 6.47 17.21
N GLN A 77 0.74 6.11 16.25
CA GLN A 77 -0.39 5.21 16.50
C GLN A 77 -0.07 3.78 16.13
N VAL A 78 1.10 3.54 15.55
CA VAL A 78 1.50 2.23 15.05
C VAL A 78 0.49 1.72 14.04
N VAL A 79 0.08 2.60 13.11
CA VAL A 79 -0.97 2.34 12.13
C VAL A 79 -0.45 2.69 10.74
N VAL A 80 -0.83 1.86 9.76
CA VAL A 80 -0.69 2.19 8.35
C VAL A 80 -2.09 2.37 7.78
N LEU A 81 -2.34 3.54 7.21
CA LEU A 81 -3.63 3.85 6.60
C LEU A 81 -3.52 3.69 5.10
N VAL A 82 -4.27 2.75 4.55
CA VAL A 82 -4.33 2.52 3.11
C VAL A 82 -5.38 3.44 2.50
N LEU A 83 -4.96 4.31 1.60
CA LEU A 83 -5.83 5.31 1.01
C LEU A 83 -6.39 4.88 -0.34
N GLU A 84 -5.62 4.12 -1.11
CA GLU A 84 -6.04 3.80 -2.46
C GLU A 84 -5.30 2.57 -2.99
N ILE A 85 -6.00 1.77 -3.80
CA ILE A 85 -5.39 0.72 -4.61
C ILE A 85 -5.78 1.05 -6.05
N THR A 86 -4.80 1.30 -6.89
CA THR A 86 -5.06 1.88 -8.20
C THR A 86 -4.12 1.33 -9.26
N SER A 87 -4.56 1.38 -10.50
CA SER A 87 -3.71 1.08 -11.65
C SER A 87 -3.06 2.33 -12.23
N HIS A 88 -3.33 3.51 -11.67
CA HIS A 88 -2.66 4.74 -12.10
C HIS A 88 -1.23 4.79 -11.57
N ASP A 89 -0.35 5.39 -12.36
CA ASP A 89 1.05 5.58 -11.98
C ASP A 89 1.24 6.98 -11.42
N TYR A 90 1.20 7.10 -10.10
CA TYR A 90 1.34 8.38 -9.43
C TYR A 90 2.76 8.92 -9.40
N ARG A 91 3.72 8.13 -9.85
CA ARG A 91 5.12 8.58 -9.87
C ARG A 91 5.39 9.62 -10.95
N ARG A 92 4.51 9.71 -11.93
CA ARG A 92 4.70 10.60 -13.08
C ARG A 92 4.08 11.98 -12.92
N LYS A 93 3.60 12.25 -11.77
CA LYS A 93 3.00 13.55 -11.47
C LYS A 93 4.03 14.64 -11.32
#